data_38921880b70e1eef3c8f8d740cee3536
#
_entry.id   38921880b70e1eef3c8f8d740cee3536
#
_cell.length_a   1.000
_cell.length_b   1.000
_cell.length_c   1.000
_cell.angle_alpha   90.00
_cell.angle_beta   90.00
_cell.angle_gamma   90.00
#
_symmetry.space_group_name_H-M   'P 1'
#
loop_
_entity.id
_entity.type
_entity.pdbx_description
1 polymer ?
#
loop_
_entity_poly.entity_id
_entity_poly.type
_entity_poly.pdbx_seq_one_letter_code
_entity_poly.pdbx_strand_id
1 'polypeptide(L)'
;MRLCVLLLVLVVLSAGEGEGLGGDIDSPGPLRYLALHELEPILPAGTTLMMRPATIEKFLAELDGQPPDWSRVYGQGHHDPGHDDRLFALNRERDARREGRPALMKHVAFAWIGTLSRFDPMIGAFPIAIGPKFIKTSWGMVRFKPEEAPGNLSVATDASHQIQFQRLLEQGQQVELDVIMTGRLIPQESIVYDFSHDEEGLGLIMPLVRVEQVDFVMPRP
;
A
#
# COMPACT_ATOMS: atom_id res chain seq x y z
N MET A 1 0.22 -71.36 -23.45
CA MET A 1 -0.31 -70.50 -22.39
C MET A 1 0.79 -69.57 -21.92
N ARG A 2 0.81 -68.32 -22.37
CA ARG A 2 1.76 -67.31 -21.92
C ARG A 2 0.94 -66.25 -21.14
N LEU A 3 1.18 -66.17 -19.86
CA LEU A 3 0.55 -65.21 -18.93
C LEU A 3 1.25 -63.87 -19.07
N CYS A 4 0.58 -62.87 -19.64
CA CYS A 4 1.04 -61.48 -19.63
C CYS A 4 0.58 -60.85 -18.28
N VAL A 5 1.57 -60.54 -17.44
CA VAL A 5 1.36 -59.74 -16.23
C VAL A 5 1.46 -58.27 -16.66
N LEU A 6 0.35 -57.57 -16.61
CA LEU A 6 0.26 -56.12 -16.85
C LEU A 6 0.63 -55.40 -15.55
N LEU A 7 1.80 -54.77 -15.52
CA LEU A 7 2.24 -53.94 -14.39
C LEU A 7 1.61 -52.57 -14.54
N LEU A 8 0.62 -52.24 -13.71
CA LEU A 8 -0.01 -50.94 -13.65
C LEU A 8 0.87 -50.03 -12.78
N VAL A 9 1.63 -49.16 -13.40
CA VAL A 9 2.39 -48.10 -12.70
C VAL A 9 1.43 -46.95 -12.38
N LEU A 10 1.02 -46.88 -11.11
CA LEU A 10 0.24 -45.74 -10.58
C LEU A 10 1.21 -44.56 -10.35
N VAL A 11 1.24 -43.60 -11.29
CA VAL A 11 1.91 -42.32 -11.11
C VAL A 11 1.01 -41.44 -10.23
N VAL A 12 1.34 -41.35 -8.95
CA VAL A 12 0.74 -40.35 -8.07
C VAL A 12 1.36 -39.02 -8.40
N LEU A 13 0.69 -38.20 -9.22
CA LEU A 13 0.95 -36.78 -9.35
C LEU A 13 0.53 -36.11 -8.05
N SER A 14 1.48 -35.87 -7.15
CA SER A 14 1.30 -34.91 -6.07
C SER A 14 1.26 -33.53 -6.71
N ALA A 15 0.05 -33.03 -6.99
CA ALA A 15 -0.17 -31.62 -7.20
C ALA A 15 0.17 -30.93 -5.88
N GLY A 16 1.35 -30.31 -5.82
CA GLY A 16 1.68 -29.33 -4.80
C GLY A 16 0.75 -28.14 -5.05
N GLU A 17 -0.33 -28.08 -4.30
CA GLU A 17 -1.11 -26.85 -4.15
C GLU A 17 -0.18 -25.84 -3.48
N GLY A 18 0.41 -24.98 -4.31
CA GLY A 18 0.96 -23.71 -3.86
C GLY A 18 -0.23 -22.92 -3.32
N GLU A 19 -0.42 -22.94 -2.01
CA GLU A 19 -1.28 -21.98 -1.33
C GLU A 19 -0.75 -20.56 -1.65
N GLY A 20 -1.26 -20.00 -2.73
CA GLY A 20 -1.21 -18.57 -2.97
C GLY A 20 -2.04 -17.93 -1.86
N LEU A 21 -1.34 -17.31 -0.90
CA LEU A 21 -1.92 -16.44 0.12
C LEU A 21 -2.45 -15.14 -0.52
N GLY A 22 -3.33 -15.27 -1.49
CA GLY A 22 -4.21 -14.20 -1.94
C GLY A 22 -5.50 -14.32 -1.14
N GLY A 23 -5.54 -13.77 0.08
CA GLY A 23 -6.79 -13.62 0.81
C GLY A 23 -7.75 -12.80 -0.06
N ASP A 24 -8.96 -13.31 -0.22
CA ASP A 24 -10.07 -12.60 -0.86
C ASP A 24 -10.22 -11.25 -0.13
N ILE A 25 -10.03 -10.13 -0.84
CA ILE A 25 -10.04 -8.78 -0.26
C ILE A 25 -11.40 -8.49 0.41
N ASP A 26 -12.45 -9.21 0.02
CA ASP A 26 -13.80 -9.10 0.57
C ASP A 26 -14.04 -9.95 1.85
N SER A 27 -13.07 -10.73 2.29
CA SER A 27 -13.18 -11.53 3.52
C SER A 27 -12.49 -10.83 4.70
N PRO A 28 -13.02 -10.98 5.96
CA PRO A 28 -12.36 -10.41 7.13
C PRO A 28 -10.93 -10.91 7.29
N GLY A 29 -9.95 -9.98 7.25
CA GLY A 29 -8.55 -10.31 7.47
C GLY A 29 -8.19 -10.34 8.97
N PRO A 30 -7.18 -11.11 9.39
CA PRO A 30 -6.73 -11.15 10.78
C PRO A 30 -5.98 -9.88 11.17
N LEU A 31 -6.26 -9.36 12.37
CA LEU A 31 -5.45 -8.29 12.98
C LEU A 31 -4.15 -8.89 13.52
N ARG A 32 -3.04 -8.29 13.15
CA ARG A 32 -1.71 -8.66 13.64
C ARG A 32 -1.13 -7.57 14.53
N TYR A 33 -0.50 -7.96 15.64
CA TYR A 33 0.21 -7.04 16.54
C TYR A 33 1.70 -7.15 16.26
N LEU A 34 2.26 -6.18 15.52
CA LEU A 34 3.63 -6.22 15.03
C LEU A 34 4.33 -4.89 15.24
N ALA A 35 5.61 -4.95 15.57
CA ALA A 35 6.48 -3.78 15.45
C ALA A 35 6.89 -3.58 13.98
N LEU A 36 7.29 -2.35 13.61
CA LEU A 36 7.62 -2.01 12.22
C LEU A 36 8.69 -2.92 11.59
N HIS A 37 9.68 -3.36 12.39
CA HIS A 37 10.74 -4.26 11.91
C HIS A 37 10.28 -5.71 11.72
N GLU A 38 9.11 -6.07 12.26
CA GLU A 38 8.50 -7.39 12.09
C GLU A 38 7.60 -7.47 10.86
N LEU A 39 7.38 -6.35 10.16
CA LEU A 39 6.59 -6.33 8.92
C LEU A 39 7.33 -6.98 7.75
N GLU A 40 8.64 -6.71 7.60
CA GLU A 40 9.40 -7.22 6.46
C GLU A 40 9.32 -8.75 6.29
N PRO A 41 9.41 -9.57 7.36
CA PRO A 41 9.30 -11.03 7.22
C PRO A 41 7.94 -11.56 6.76
N ILE A 42 6.87 -10.79 6.91
CA ILE A 42 5.52 -11.22 6.50
C ILE A 42 5.13 -10.73 5.10
N LEU A 43 5.93 -9.83 4.52
CA LEU A 43 5.70 -9.33 3.17
C LEU A 43 6.25 -10.33 2.13
N PRO A 44 5.68 -10.35 0.92
CA PRO A 44 6.24 -11.13 -0.19
C PRO A 44 7.73 -10.82 -0.43
N ALA A 45 8.51 -11.83 -0.79
CA ALA A 45 9.94 -11.68 -1.02
C ALA A 45 10.24 -10.57 -2.07
N GLY A 46 11.21 -9.72 -1.77
CA GLY A 46 11.60 -8.61 -2.64
C GLY A 46 10.71 -7.37 -2.55
N THR A 47 9.74 -7.34 -1.62
CA THR A 47 8.92 -6.16 -1.34
C THR A 47 9.73 -5.10 -0.60
N THR A 48 9.64 -3.86 -1.07
CA THR A 48 10.24 -2.71 -0.38
C THR A 48 9.20 -2.00 0.49
N LEU A 49 9.46 -1.88 1.79
CA LEU A 49 8.55 -1.23 2.74
C LEU A 49 8.69 0.29 2.68
N MET A 50 7.69 0.98 2.13
CA MET A 50 7.63 2.42 1.88
C MET A 50 6.97 3.19 3.04
N MET A 51 7.49 3.02 4.26
CA MET A 51 6.96 3.66 5.46
C MET A 51 7.96 4.64 6.12
N ARG A 52 9.20 4.69 5.65
CA ARG A 52 10.24 5.58 6.17
C ARG A 52 10.66 6.60 5.13
N PRO A 53 10.83 7.90 5.50
CA PRO A 53 11.27 8.93 4.56
C PRO A 53 12.51 8.52 3.76
N ALA A 54 13.55 8.02 4.42
CA ALA A 54 14.80 7.63 3.75
C ALA A 54 14.63 6.53 2.69
N THR A 55 13.73 5.54 2.94
CA THR A 55 13.43 4.48 1.96
C THR A 55 12.70 5.05 0.75
N ILE A 56 11.75 5.95 0.99
CA ILE A 56 10.97 6.62 -0.07
C ILE A 56 11.88 7.53 -0.89
N GLU A 57 12.74 8.32 -0.27
CA GLU A 57 13.69 9.20 -0.95
C GLU A 57 14.67 8.42 -1.85
N LYS A 58 15.19 7.29 -1.34
CA LYS A 58 16.03 6.39 -2.13
C LYS A 58 15.28 5.86 -3.36
N PHE A 59 14.05 5.42 -3.17
CA PHE A 59 13.19 4.94 -4.25
C PHE A 59 12.92 6.04 -5.31
N LEU A 60 12.58 7.26 -4.88
CA LEU A 60 12.37 8.40 -5.78
C LEU A 60 13.65 8.79 -6.51
N ALA A 61 14.80 8.74 -5.84
CA ALA A 61 16.10 9.00 -6.47
C ALA A 61 16.46 7.96 -7.55
N GLU A 62 16.12 6.70 -7.33
CA GLU A 62 16.30 5.64 -8.35
C GLU A 62 15.42 5.86 -9.58
N LEU A 63 14.23 6.46 -9.41
CA LEU A 63 13.30 6.75 -10.50
C LEU A 63 13.59 8.08 -11.21
N ASP A 64 13.80 9.16 -10.48
CA ASP A 64 13.81 10.52 -11.02
C ASP A 64 15.16 11.24 -10.86
N GLY A 65 16.10 10.63 -10.13
CA GLY A 65 17.44 11.16 -9.91
C GLY A 65 17.52 12.22 -8.82
N GLN A 66 16.69 13.27 -8.89
CA GLN A 66 16.70 14.38 -7.95
C GLN A 66 15.30 14.96 -7.71
N PRO A 67 15.06 15.59 -6.55
CA PRO A 67 13.77 16.20 -6.24
C PRO A 67 13.41 17.31 -7.26
N PRO A 68 12.11 17.55 -7.47
CA PRO A 68 11.64 18.69 -8.25
C PRO A 68 12.03 20.01 -7.59
N ASP A 69 12.28 21.02 -8.39
CA ASP A 69 12.36 22.40 -7.91
C ASP A 69 10.93 22.95 -7.75
N TRP A 70 10.36 22.71 -6.57
CA TRP A 70 9.01 23.14 -6.27
C TRP A 70 8.83 24.65 -6.32
N SER A 71 9.85 25.42 -5.96
CA SER A 71 9.79 26.87 -6.04
C SER A 71 9.59 27.36 -7.48
N ARG A 72 10.23 26.71 -8.43
CA ARG A 72 10.06 26.97 -9.86
C ARG A 72 8.68 26.51 -10.38
N VAL A 73 8.17 25.39 -9.88
CA VAL A 73 6.86 24.86 -10.29
C VAL A 73 5.74 25.75 -9.77
N TYR A 74 5.78 26.14 -8.50
CA TYR A 74 4.79 27.05 -7.90
C TYR A 74 4.85 28.46 -8.49
N GLY A 75 6.05 28.96 -8.83
CA GLY A 75 6.23 30.33 -9.28
C GLY A 75 5.81 31.33 -8.19
N GLN A 76 4.80 32.17 -8.48
CA GLN A 76 4.29 33.19 -7.53
C GLN A 76 3.17 32.62 -6.61
N GLY A 77 3.06 31.30 -6.49
CA GLY A 77 2.06 30.63 -5.66
C GLY A 77 0.79 30.24 -6.42
N HIS A 78 -0.26 29.90 -5.68
CA HIS A 78 -1.53 29.37 -6.25
C HIS A 78 -2.25 30.35 -7.20
N HIS A 79 -1.90 31.63 -7.19
CA HIS A 79 -2.47 32.65 -8.10
C HIS A 79 -1.66 32.84 -9.37
N ASP A 80 -0.54 32.14 -9.54
CA ASP A 80 0.25 32.21 -10.76
C ASP A 80 -0.45 31.47 -11.90
N PRO A 81 -0.89 32.15 -12.98
CA PRO A 81 -1.68 31.52 -14.04
C PRO A 81 -0.94 30.45 -14.82
N GLY A 82 0.39 30.38 -14.70
CA GLY A 82 1.20 29.36 -15.38
C GLY A 82 1.59 28.16 -14.50
N HIS A 83 1.12 28.06 -13.25
CA HIS A 83 1.58 26.99 -12.36
C HIS A 83 1.11 25.60 -12.80
N ASP A 84 -0.12 25.48 -13.32
CA ASP A 84 -0.65 24.22 -13.85
C ASP A 84 0.14 23.74 -15.06
N ASP A 85 0.49 24.64 -15.98
CA ASP A 85 1.28 24.29 -17.15
C ASP A 85 2.67 23.77 -16.76
N ARG A 86 3.30 24.40 -15.74
CA ARG A 86 4.60 23.95 -15.23
C ARG A 86 4.51 22.60 -14.54
N LEU A 87 3.46 22.35 -13.77
CA LEU A 87 3.20 21.06 -13.13
C LEU A 87 2.98 19.97 -14.19
N PHE A 88 2.19 20.26 -15.22
CA PHE A 88 1.98 19.33 -16.32
C PHE A 88 3.27 19.02 -17.07
N ALA A 89 4.09 20.04 -17.35
CA ALA A 89 5.39 19.87 -17.99
C ALA A 89 6.34 19.02 -17.12
N LEU A 90 6.35 19.23 -15.79
CA LEU A 90 7.11 18.43 -14.84
C LEU A 90 6.71 16.96 -14.93
N ASN A 91 5.41 16.64 -14.88
CA ASN A 91 4.93 15.27 -14.94
C ASN A 91 5.38 14.60 -16.25
N ARG A 92 5.17 15.24 -17.40
CA ARG A 92 5.58 14.69 -18.70
C ARG A 92 7.10 14.47 -18.81
N GLU A 93 7.91 15.40 -18.32
CA GLU A 93 9.37 15.27 -18.31
C GLU A 93 9.80 14.06 -17.45
N ARG A 94 9.18 13.90 -16.30
CA ARG A 94 9.48 12.79 -15.37
C ARG A 94 9.05 11.45 -15.93
N ASP A 95 7.87 11.36 -16.51
CA ASP A 95 7.38 10.13 -17.15
C ASP A 95 8.31 9.65 -18.25
N ALA A 96 8.76 10.56 -19.12
CA ALA A 96 9.72 10.25 -20.19
C ALA A 96 11.07 9.74 -19.63
N ARG A 97 11.51 10.23 -18.47
CA ARG A 97 12.77 9.78 -17.83
C ARG A 97 12.63 8.42 -17.16
N ARG A 98 11.43 8.05 -16.71
CA ARG A 98 11.16 6.78 -16.01
C ARG A 98 10.99 5.61 -16.95
N GLU A 99 10.66 5.86 -18.21
CA GLU A 99 10.42 4.81 -19.20
C GLU A 99 11.55 3.77 -19.21
N GLY A 100 11.18 2.49 -19.05
CA GLY A 100 12.11 1.36 -19.03
C GLY A 100 12.98 1.23 -17.77
N ARG A 101 12.82 2.07 -16.74
CA ARG A 101 13.62 1.93 -15.52
C ARG A 101 13.21 0.73 -14.69
N PRO A 102 14.17 -0.11 -14.23
CA PRO A 102 13.86 -1.31 -13.43
C PRO A 102 13.15 -0.98 -12.11
N ALA A 103 13.35 0.23 -11.56
CA ALA A 103 12.70 0.66 -10.33
C ALA A 103 11.17 0.74 -10.45
N LEU A 104 10.61 0.88 -11.66
CA LEU A 104 9.17 0.80 -11.93
C LEU A 104 8.59 -0.61 -11.69
N MET A 105 9.44 -1.63 -11.72
CA MET A 105 9.01 -3.03 -11.52
C MET A 105 9.07 -3.46 -10.05
N LYS A 106 9.40 -2.56 -9.15
CA LYS A 106 9.47 -2.88 -7.72
C LYS A 106 8.12 -3.28 -7.16
N HIS A 107 8.17 -4.28 -6.29
CA HIS A 107 7.08 -4.62 -5.41
C HIS A 107 7.20 -3.78 -4.15
N VAL A 108 6.15 -3.08 -3.78
CA VAL A 108 6.16 -2.11 -2.69
C VAL A 108 5.06 -2.41 -1.67
N ALA A 109 5.31 -2.10 -0.41
CA ALA A 109 4.30 -2.10 0.63
C ALA A 109 4.25 -0.71 1.29
N PHE A 110 3.05 -0.19 1.50
CA PHE A 110 2.82 1.11 2.13
C PHE A 110 1.63 1.02 3.09
N ALA A 111 1.50 1.99 3.97
CA ALA A 111 0.40 2.02 4.94
C ALA A 111 -0.59 3.15 4.64
N TRP A 112 -1.86 2.85 4.86
CA TRP A 112 -2.92 3.82 5.09
C TRP A 112 -3.44 3.69 6.52
N ILE A 113 -4.13 4.72 7.02
CA ILE A 113 -4.77 4.68 8.33
C ILE A 113 -6.12 3.99 8.16
N GLY A 114 -6.36 2.96 8.97
CA GLY A 114 -7.65 2.31 9.10
C GLY A 114 -8.31 2.71 10.42
N THR A 115 -9.59 3.09 10.38
CA THR A 115 -10.39 3.39 11.56
C THR A 115 -11.49 2.34 11.68
N LEU A 116 -11.57 1.66 12.84
CA LEU A 116 -12.58 0.65 13.10
C LEU A 116 -13.97 1.29 13.22
N SER A 117 -14.94 0.66 12.56
CA SER A 117 -16.36 0.90 12.76
C SER A 117 -16.91 -0.04 13.85
N ARG A 118 -18.21 0.03 14.15
CA ARG A 118 -18.83 -0.89 15.11
C ARG A 118 -18.70 -2.34 14.63
N PHE A 119 -18.53 -3.25 15.60
CA PHE A 119 -18.50 -4.69 15.33
C PHE A 119 -19.78 -5.14 14.63
N ASP A 120 -19.62 -5.86 13.53
CA ASP A 120 -20.72 -6.48 12.80
C ASP A 120 -20.79 -7.98 13.13
N PRO A 121 -21.81 -8.43 13.88
CA PRO A 121 -21.94 -9.83 14.26
C PRO A 121 -22.27 -10.73 13.06
N MET A 122 -22.76 -10.19 11.94
CA MET A 122 -23.09 -10.99 10.76
C MET A 122 -21.84 -11.47 10.04
N ILE A 123 -20.78 -10.67 10.03
CA ILE A 123 -19.48 -11.01 9.44
C ILE A 123 -18.44 -11.44 10.49
N GLY A 124 -18.75 -11.26 11.79
CA GLY A 124 -17.83 -11.57 12.88
C GLY A 124 -16.58 -10.69 12.94
N ALA A 125 -16.66 -9.44 12.45
CA ALA A 125 -15.52 -8.56 12.27
C ALA A 125 -15.90 -7.08 12.45
N PHE A 126 -14.87 -6.22 12.48
CA PHE A 126 -15.02 -4.76 12.46
C PHE A 126 -14.83 -4.23 11.04
N PRO A 127 -15.82 -3.59 10.40
CA PRO A 127 -15.62 -2.85 9.17
C PRO A 127 -14.62 -1.70 9.38
N ILE A 128 -13.83 -1.39 8.35
CA ILE A 128 -12.76 -0.40 8.40
C ILE A 128 -13.02 0.71 7.39
N ALA A 129 -13.00 1.95 7.87
CA ALA A 129 -12.84 3.12 7.00
C ALA A 129 -11.34 3.39 6.82
N ILE A 130 -10.90 3.61 5.56
CA ILE A 130 -9.49 3.85 5.26
C ILE A 130 -9.25 5.27 4.78
N GLY A 131 -8.09 5.82 5.14
CA GLY A 131 -7.64 7.12 4.71
C GLY A 131 -6.13 7.14 4.41
N PRO A 132 -5.68 8.06 3.54
CA PRO A 132 -4.28 8.13 3.15
C PRO A 132 -3.38 8.51 4.32
N LYS A 133 -2.16 7.96 4.32
CA LYS A 133 -1.07 8.37 5.22
C LYS A 133 -0.07 9.19 4.42
N PHE A 134 0.19 10.42 4.86
CA PHE A 134 1.14 11.33 4.25
C PHE A 134 2.50 11.22 4.96
N ILE A 135 3.58 11.18 4.19
CA ILE A 135 4.94 11.09 4.71
C ILE A 135 5.74 12.27 4.17
N LYS A 136 6.22 13.13 5.08
CA LYS A 136 7.09 14.25 4.72
C LYS A 136 8.49 13.74 4.41
N THR A 137 9.01 14.15 3.27
CA THR A 137 10.36 13.82 2.77
C THR A 137 11.08 15.10 2.31
N SER A 138 12.36 15.01 2.00
CA SER A 138 13.09 16.12 1.36
C SER A 138 12.63 16.39 -0.09
N TRP A 139 11.85 15.48 -0.68
CA TRP A 139 11.26 15.63 -2.02
C TRP A 139 9.92 16.36 -2.02
N GLY A 140 9.23 16.41 -0.89
CA GLY A 140 7.87 16.90 -0.70
C GLY A 140 7.04 15.95 0.17
N MET A 141 5.73 16.15 0.16
CA MET A 141 4.78 15.22 0.79
C MET A 141 4.58 14.02 -0.12
N VAL A 142 4.68 12.82 0.43
CA VAL A 142 4.48 11.58 -0.34
C VAL A 142 3.28 10.84 0.19
N ARG A 143 2.39 10.42 -0.73
CA ARG A 143 1.22 9.61 -0.46
C ARG A 143 1.15 8.49 -1.48
N PHE A 144 1.38 7.25 -1.08
CA PHE A 144 1.09 6.12 -1.95
C PHE A 144 -0.41 6.00 -2.19
N LYS A 145 -0.82 5.84 -3.43
CA LYS A 145 -2.22 5.76 -3.84
C LYS A 145 -2.48 4.39 -4.45
N PRO A 146 -3.44 3.61 -3.92
CA PRO A 146 -3.92 2.43 -4.64
C PRO A 146 -4.60 2.86 -5.94
N GLU A 147 -4.44 2.09 -7.01
CA GLU A 147 -5.16 2.27 -8.30
C GLU A 147 -6.66 2.30 -8.04
N GLU A 148 -7.13 1.30 -7.30
CA GLU A 148 -8.47 1.24 -6.75
C GLU A 148 -8.37 1.12 -5.24
N ALA A 149 -9.07 2.00 -4.52
CA ALA A 149 -9.13 1.89 -3.07
C ALA A 149 -9.90 0.62 -2.71
N PRO A 150 -9.31 -0.29 -1.88
CA PRO A 150 -10.03 -1.48 -1.47
C PRO A 150 -11.33 -1.09 -0.76
N GLY A 151 -12.45 -1.63 -1.22
CA GLY A 151 -13.76 -1.51 -0.56
C GLY A 151 -13.99 -2.65 0.43
N ASN A 152 -15.00 -2.49 1.27
CA ASN A 152 -15.53 -3.56 2.15
C ASN A 152 -14.50 -4.21 3.08
N LEU A 153 -13.42 -3.48 3.42
CA LEU A 153 -12.41 -3.99 4.33
C LEU A 153 -12.98 -4.21 5.72
N SER A 154 -12.65 -5.36 6.29
CA SER A 154 -13.03 -5.71 7.65
C SER A 154 -11.92 -6.51 8.34
N VAL A 155 -11.80 -6.35 9.65
CA VAL A 155 -10.77 -7.04 10.44
C VAL A 155 -11.39 -7.91 11.52
N ALA A 156 -10.93 -9.15 11.57
CA ALA A 156 -11.24 -10.09 12.64
C ALA A 156 -10.16 -10.02 13.73
N THR A 157 -10.58 -10.12 14.98
CA THR A 157 -9.71 -10.11 16.16
C THR A 157 -10.02 -11.31 17.04
N ASP A 158 -9.11 -11.61 17.97
CA ASP A 158 -9.45 -12.55 19.05
C ASP A 158 -10.50 -11.97 20.00
N ALA A 159 -11.13 -12.82 20.81
CA ALA A 159 -12.24 -12.44 21.66
C ALA A 159 -11.88 -11.36 22.71
N SER A 160 -10.65 -11.33 23.18
CA SER A 160 -10.21 -10.33 24.18
C SER A 160 -10.11 -8.93 23.58
N HIS A 161 -9.50 -8.80 22.43
CA HIS A 161 -9.39 -7.54 21.69
C HIS A 161 -10.76 -7.11 21.15
N GLN A 162 -11.61 -8.06 20.72
CA GLN A 162 -12.97 -7.74 20.31
C GLN A 162 -13.73 -7.01 21.40
N ILE A 163 -13.75 -7.56 22.62
CA ILE A 163 -14.43 -6.95 23.78
C ILE A 163 -13.81 -5.57 24.09
N GLN A 164 -12.49 -5.46 24.05
CA GLN A 164 -11.80 -4.20 24.29
C GLN A 164 -12.18 -3.13 23.27
N PHE A 165 -12.14 -3.46 21.98
CA PHE A 165 -12.46 -2.51 20.91
C PHE A 165 -13.94 -2.10 20.93
N GLN A 166 -14.85 -3.03 21.14
CA GLN A 166 -16.27 -2.70 21.30
C GLN A 166 -16.46 -1.67 22.43
N ARG A 167 -15.82 -1.88 23.58
CA ARG A 167 -15.90 -0.95 24.72
C ARG A 167 -15.34 0.42 24.38
N LEU A 168 -14.19 0.52 23.70
CA LEU A 168 -13.59 1.79 23.28
C LEU A 168 -14.52 2.55 22.34
N LEU A 169 -15.06 1.86 21.32
CA LEU A 169 -15.98 2.43 20.35
C LEU A 169 -17.31 2.88 20.99
N GLU A 170 -17.85 2.14 21.96
CA GLU A 170 -19.03 2.54 22.74
C GLU A 170 -18.78 3.79 23.58
N GLN A 171 -17.54 4.01 24.02
CA GLN A 171 -17.11 5.22 24.71
C GLN A 171 -16.85 6.40 23.77
N GLY A 172 -17.06 6.25 22.46
CA GLY A 172 -16.80 7.27 21.45
C GLY A 172 -15.31 7.45 21.13
N GLN A 173 -14.45 6.52 21.54
CA GLN A 173 -13.02 6.55 21.20
C GLN A 173 -12.79 5.97 19.81
N GLN A 174 -11.86 6.57 19.06
CA GLN A 174 -11.41 6.01 17.79
C GLN A 174 -10.38 4.91 18.04
N VAL A 175 -10.50 3.82 17.29
CA VAL A 175 -9.50 2.75 17.26
C VAL A 175 -8.90 2.73 15.88
N GLU A 176 -7.61 3.04 15.79
CA GLU A 176 -6.86 3.12 14.53
C GLU A 176 -5.87 1.97 14.41
N LEU A 177 -5.61 1.58 13.17
CA LEU A 177 -4.62 0.58 12.80
C LEU A 177 -3.94 0.97 11.48
N ASP A 178 -2.79 0.39 11.18
CA ASP A 178 -2.16 0.50 9.87
C ASP A 178 -2.75 -0.57 8.93
N VAL A 179 -3.29 -0.12 7.79
CA VAL A 179 -3.69 -0.97 6.68
C VAL A 179 -2.51 -1.03 5.71
N ILE A 180 -1.80 -2.14 5.74
CA ILE A 180 -0.62 -2.36 4.89
C ILE A 180 -1.10 -2.88 3.54
N MET A 181 -0.87 -2.11 2.50
CA MET A 181 -1.19 -2.46 1.12
C MET A 181 0.11 -2.82 0.40
N THR A 182 0.13 -3.99 -0.20
CA THR A 182 1.28 -4.50 -0.94
C THR A 182 0.90 -4.72 -2.39
N GLY A 183 1.79 -4.35 -3.32
CA GLY A 183 1.53 -4.48 -4.74
C GLY A 183 2.62 -3.90 -5.63
N ARG A 184 2.28 -3.68 -6.90
CA ARG A 184 3.21 -3.20 -7.94
C ARG A 184 2.87 -1.81 -8.39
N LEU A 185 3.89 -1.02 -8.71
CA LEU A 185 3.69 0.26 -9.38
C LEU A 185 3.02 0.04 -10.74
N ILE A 186 2.24 1.03 -11.18
CA ILE A 186 1.63 1.05 -12.51
C ILE A 186 2.62 1.75 -13.44
N PRO A 187 3.30 1.05 -14.39
CA PRO A 187 4.41 1.63 -15.14
C PRO A 187 4.06 2.88 -15.96
N GLN A 188 2.83 2.96 -16.47
CA GLN A 188 2.36 4.07 -17.29
C GLN A 188 1.94 5.30 -16.48
N GLU A 189 1.57 5.09 -15.21
CA GLU A 189 1.08 6.14 -14.31
C GLU A 189 1.79 6.08 -12.95
N SER A 190 3.05 5.65 -12.96
CA SER A 190 3.75 5.21 -11.76
C SER A 190 3.84 6.25 -10.66
N ILE A 191 4.01 7.52 -11.00
CA ILE A 191 4.09 8.61 -10.01
C ILE A 191 3.48 9.89 -10.59
N VAL A 192 2.51 10.44 -9.89
CA VAL A 192 1.92 11.74 -10.20
C VAL A 192 2.50 12.78 -9.25
N TYR A 193 2.98 13.89 -9.80
CA TYR A 193 3.34 15.09 -9.04
C TYR A 193 2.16 16.06 -9.05
N ASP A 194 1.87 16.63 -7.87
CA ASP A 194 0.78 17.57 -7.67
C ASP A 194 1.19 18.65 -6.65
N PHE A 195 0.34 19.62 -6.40
CA PHE A 195 0.52 20.59 -5.34
C PHE A 195 0.02 20.01 -3.99
N SER A 196 0.77 20.27 -2.92
CA SER A 196 0.28 19.95 -1.58
C SER A 196 -0.73 21.02 -1.13
N HIS A 197 -1.87 20.59 -0.64
CA HIS A 197 -2.86 21.46 -0.02
C HIS A 197 -2.63 21.63 1.48
N ASP A 198 -1.83 20.75 2.09
CA ASP A 198 -1.59 20.73 3.53
C ASP A 198 -0.41 21.59 3.96
N GLU A 199 0.63 21.73 3.10
CA GLU A 199 1.80 22.55 3.35
C GLU A 199 2.10 23.43 2.13
N GLU A 200 1.96 24.74 2.28
CA GLU A 200 2.25 25.69 1.22
C GLU A 200 3.72 25.61 0.78
N GLY A 201 3.95 25.59 -0.53
CA GLY A 201 5.29 25.51 -1.12
C GLY A 201 5.88 24.10 -1.22
N LEU A 202 5.24 23.08 -0.65
CA LEU A 202 5.63 21.69 -0.87
C LEU A 202 4.76 21.03 -1.96
N GLY A 203 5.40 20.23 -2.79
CA GLY A 203 4.67 19.39 -3.73
C GLY A 203 4.17 18.10 -3.09
N LEU A 204 3.16 17.54 -3.70
CA LEU A 204 2.62 16.22 -3.39
C LEU A 204 3.11 15.23 -4.44
N ILE A 205 3.61 14.09 -4.00
CA ILE A 205 4.11 13.01 -4.83
C ILE A 205 3.26 11.77 -4.57
N MET A 206 2.65 11.25 -5.62
CA MET A 206 1.70 10.13 -5.51
C MET A 206 2.15 8.95 -6.36
N PRO A 207 2.92 8.00 -5.82
CA PRO A 207 3.13 6.72 -6.48
C PRO A 207 1.83 5.92 -6.54
N LEU A 208 1.44 5.47 -7.75
CA LEU A 208 0.25 4.66 -7.96
C LEU A 208 0.62 3.17 -7.89
N VAL A 209 -0.17 2.41 -7.15
CA VAL A 209 0.08 1.00 -6.87
C VAL A 209 -1.16 0.18 -7.16
N ARG A 210 -1.00 -0.86 -7.98
CA ARG A 210 -1.99 -1.94 -8.08
C ARG A 210 -1.83 -2.84 -6.89
N VAL A 211 -2.79 -2.77 -5.97
CA VAL A 211 -2.77 -3.53 -4.72
C VAL A 211 -3.08 -5.00 -5.01
N GLU A 212 -2.23 -5.88 -4.49
CA GLU A 212 -2.35 -7.33 -4.62
C GLU A 212 -2.69 -8.00 -3.29
N GLN A 213 -2.34 -7.34 -2.16
CA GLN A 213 -2.55 -7.87 -0.81
C GLN A 213 -2.81 -6.74 0.18
N VAL A 214 -3.66 -7.00 1.17
CA VAL A 214 -3.96 -6.10 2.29
C VAL A 214 -3.75 -6.86 3.60
N ASP A 215 -2.97 -6.27 4.51
CA ASP A 215 -2.75 -6.77 5.87
C ASP A 215 -3.15 -5.70 6.90
N PHE A 216 -3.70 -6.13 8.03
CA PHE A 216 -4.12 -5.25 9.12
C PHE A 216 -3.14 -5.38 10.28
N VAL A 217 -2.53 -4.26 10.66
CA VAL A 217 -1.48 -4.23 11.67
C VAL A 217 -1.73 -3.16 12.71
N MET A 218 -1.62 -3.53 13.96
CA MET A 218 -1.62 -2.61 15.08
C MET A 218 -0.24 -2.64 15.74
N PRO A 219 0.35 -1.46 16.06
CA PRO A 219 1.60 -1.44 16.80
C PRO A 219 1.46 -2.22 18.10
N ARG A 220 2.47 -3.05 18.40
CA ARG A 220 2.54 -3.74 19.69
C ARG A 220 2.71 -2.70 20.80
N PRO A 221 1.91 -2.73 21.88
CA PRO A 221 2.00 -1.79 23.00
C PRO A 221 3.36 -1.83 23.71
#